data_6923e90645c7a466c458f4a48fd4e3d7
#
_entry.id   6923e90645c7a466c458f4a48fd4e3d7
#
_cell.length_a   1.000
_cell.length_b   1.000
_cell.length_c   1.000
_cell.angle_alpha   90.00
_cell.angle_beta   90.00
_cell.angle_gamma   90.00
#
_symmetry.space_group_name_H-M   'P 1'
#
loop_
_entity.id
_entity.type
_entity.pdbx_description
1 polymer ?
#
loop_
_entity_poly.entity_id
_entity_poly.type
_entity_poly.pdbx_seq_one_letter_code
_entity_poly.pdbx_strand_id
1 'polypeptide(L)'
;MGNSKVFVLDIGTRKIAGLLMEKQDGKYIVHHLVMHEQKPNAMQDGQIHDIPQVSEVIKQVTEEIAAATGQQLTQAAVAAAGRSLRTEIGQATTKLTPHQEISEIEQRNLQLLAVQDALSKLNQYQVQTAIDTYFCVGYTTVQYYLDGQPIQNLVGHQGYSASVEVIATFLPRIVVDSLATAL
;
A
#
# COMPACT_ATOMS: atom_id res chain seq x y z
N MET A 1 3.18 -1.76 26.68
CA MET A 1 2.63 -1.36 25.39
C MET A 1 1.65 -2.44 24.98
N GLY A 2 0.36 -2.13 24.85
CA GLY A 2 -0.64 -3.15 24.52
C GLY A 2 -0.38 -3.72 23.11
N ASN A 3 -0.37 -5.03 23.00
CA ASN A 3 -0.28 -5.73 21.73
C ASN A 3 -1.48 -5.33 20.86
N SER A 4 -1.25 -4.62 19.77
CA SER A 4 -2.34 -4.22 18.88
C SER A 4 -2.73 -5.39 17.98
N LYS A 5 -4.00 -5.79 18.05
CA LYS A 5 -4.55 -6.75 17.11
C LYS A 5 -4.79 -6.07 15.77
N VAL A 6 -4.53 -6.80 14.69
CA VAL A 6 -4.73 -6.37 13.33
C VAL A 6 -5.72 -7.31 12.65
N PHE A 7 -6.79 -6.75 12.10
CA PHE A 7 -7.68 -7.47 11.21
C PHE A 7 -7.21 -7.33 9.78
N VAL A 8 -7.08 -8.44 9.08
CA VAL A 8 -6.62 -8.51 7.69
C VAL A 8 -7.69 -9.18 6.83
N LEU A 9 -7.94 -8.61 5.67
CA LEU A 9 -8.78 -9.19 4.62
C LEU A 9 -7.94 -9.47 3.38
N ASP A 10 -7.90 -10.72 2.95
CA ASP A 10 -7.37 -11.13 1.65
C ASP A 10 -8.54 -11.30 0.67
N ILE A 11 -8.70 -10.34 -0.24
CA ILE A 11 -9.80 -10.30 -1.20
C ILE A 11 -9.32 -10.91 -2.52
N GLY A 12 -9.48 -12.22 -2.63
CA GLY A 12 -9.09 -12.99 -3.82
C GLY A 12 -10.27 -13.24 -4.78
N THR A 13 -9.96 -13.60 -6.02
CA THR A 13 -10.97 -13.88 -7.06
C THR A 13 -11.91 -15.04 -6.71
N ARG A 14 -11.42 -16.04 -5.96
CA ARG A 14 -12.19 -17.27 -5.65
C ARG A 14 -12.71 -17.27 -4.22
N LYS A 15 -12.05 -16.62 -3.30
CA LYS A 15 -12.39 -16.62 -1.87
C LYS A 15 -11.93 -15.32 -1.22
N ILE A 16 -12.61 -14.97 -0.14
CA ILE A 16 -12.18 -13.92 0.79
C ILE A 16 -11.78 -14.61 2.09
N ALA A 17 -10.60 -14.26 2.60
CA ALA A 17 -10.12 -14.72 3.91
C ALA A 17 -9.98 -13.52 4.86
N GLY A 18 -10.53 -13.67 6.05
CA GLY A 18 -10.35 -12.73 7.15
C GLY A 18 -9.46 -13.35 8.22
N LEU A 19 -8.48 -12.60 8.71
CA LEU A 19 -7.58 -13.02 9.77
C LEU A 19 -7.55 -11.97 10.89
N LEU A 20 -7.73 -12.42 12.11
CA LEU A 20 -7.42 -11.59 13.28
C LEU A 20 -6.07 -12.03 13.83
N MET A 21 -5.10 -11.12 13.81
CA MET A 21 -3.72 -11.39 14.20
C MET A 21 -3.25 -10.44 15.29
N GLU A 22 -2.26 -10.85 16.05
CA GLU A 22 -1.58 -10.04 17.06
C GLU A 22 -0.06 -10.12 16.86
N LYS A 23 0.62 -8.97 16.95
CA LYS A 23 2.08 -8.93 16.86
C LYS A 23 2.70 -9.20 18.24
N GLN A 24 3.45 -10.29 18.38
CA GLN A 24 4.19 -10.67 19.59
C GLN A 24 5.63 -11.00 19.20
N ASP A 25 6.60 -10.38 19.84
CA ASP A 25 8.04 -10.63 19.66
C ASP A 25 8.50 -10.67 18.19
N GLY A 26 7.99 -9.72 17.38
CA GLY A 26 8.33 -9.60 15.97
C GLY A 26 7.64 -10.61 15.04
N LYS A 27 6.78 -11.50 15.57
CA LYS A 27 5.96 -12.46 14.82
C LYS A 27 4.48 -12.09 14.89
N TYR A 28 3.71 -12.55 13.92
CA TYR A 28 2.25 -12.45 13.94
C TYR A 28 1.66 -13.80 14.36
N ILE A 29 0.83 -13.78 15.41
CA ILE A 29 0.06 -14.92 15.87
C ILE A 29 -1.36 -14.76 15.35
N VAL A 30 -1.86 -15.77 14.62
CA VAL A 30 -3.24 -15.78 14.11
C VAL A 30 -4.15 -16.31 15.23
N HIS A 31 -5.08 -15.47 15.67
CA HIS A 31 -6.09 -15.82 16.66
C HIS A 31 -7.34 -16.43 16.04
N HIS A 32 -7.73 -15.92 14.85
CA HIS A 32 -8.91 -16.41 14.16
C HIS A 32 -8.73 -16.28 12.66
N LEU A 33 -9.27 -17.25 11.93
CA LEU A 33 -9.26 -17.30 10.46
C LEU A 33 -10.64 -17.76 9.98
N VAL A 34 -11.24 -16.99 9.10
CA VAL A 34 -12.48 -17.32 8.40
C VAL A 34 -12.27 -17.18 6.91
N MET A 35 -12.84 -18.08 6.13
CA MET A 35 -12.80 -18.03 4.66
C MET A 35 -14.16 -18.36 4.08
N HIS A 36 -14.60 -17.51 3.14
CA HIS A 36 -15.79 -17.75 2.34
C HIS A 36 -15.47 -17.72 0.85
N GLU A 37 -16.17 -18.54 0.08
CA GLU A 37 -16.04 -18.53 -1.38
C GLU A 37 -16.78 -17.32 -1.96
N GLN A 38 -16.19 -16.74 -3.00
CA GLN A 38 -16.83 -15.70 -3.80
C GLN A 38 -17.94 -16.28 -4.66
N LYS A 39 -18.99 -15.49 -4.89
CA LYS A 39 -20.00 -15.84 -5.88
C LYS A 39 -19.40 -15.86 -7.28
N PRO A 40 -19.89 -16.72 -8.18
CA PRO A 40 -19.39 -16.76 -9.56
C PRO A 40 -19.47 -15.39 -10.23
N ASN A 41 -18.40 -15.01 -10.91
CA ASN A 41 -18.25 -13.72 -11.62
C ASN A 41 -18.26 -12.44 -10.75
N ALA A 42 -18.29 -12.54 -9.42
CA ALA A 42 -18.19 -11.36 -8.55
C ALA A 42 -16.83 -10.66 -8.71
N MET A 43 -15.79 -11.43 -8.96
CA MET A 43 -14.45 -10.94 -9.29
C MET A 43 -13.88 -11.67 -10.50
N GLN A 44 -13.12 -10.95 -11.34
CA GLN A 44 -12.39 -11.50 -12.46
C GLN A 44 -11.00 -10.88 -12.52
N ASP A 45 -9.96 -11.69 -12.67
CA ASP A 45 -8.55 -11.27 -12.79
C ASP A 45 -8.06 -10.32 -11.68
N GLY A 46 -8.62 -10.47 -10.47
CA GLY A 46 -8.30 -9.64 -9.32
C GLY A 46 -9.02 -8.29 -9.29
N GLN A 47 -9.99 -8.07 -10.17
CA GLN A 47 -10.86 -6.88 -10.18
C GLN A 47 -12.27 -7.24 -9.72
N ILE A 48 -12.88 -6.33 -8.96
CA ILE A 48 -14.28 -6.46 -8.54
C ILE A 48 -15.17 -6.08 -9.72
N HIS A 49 -16.05 -7.02 -10.13
CA HIS A 49 -17.06 -6.82 -11.15
C HIS A 49 -18.45 -6.59 -10.56
N ASP A 50 -18.71 -7.16 -9.38
CA ASP A 50 -19.98 -6.99 -8.65
C ASP A 50 -19.70 -6.60 -7.20
N ILE A 51 -19.70 -5.30 -6.94
CA ILE A 51 -19.40 -4.75 -5.61
C ILE A 51 -20.39 -5.27 -4.55
N PRO A 52 -21.72 -5.28 -4.75
CA PRO A 52 -22.67 -5.82 -3.77
C PRO A 52 -22.38 -7.28 -3.38
N GLN A 53 -22.05 -8.14 -4.33
CA GLN A 53 -21.77 -9.54 -4.04
C GLN A 53 -20.47 -9.70 -3.23
N VAL A 54 -19.42 -8.96 -3.56
CA VAL A 54 -18.15 -8.98 -2.82
C VAL A 54 -18.34 -8.42 -1.41
N SER A 55 -19.07 -7.30 -1.28
CA SER A 55 -19.38 -6.68 0.02
C SER A 55 -20.14 -7.63 0.94
N GLU A 56 -21.09 -8.41 0.40
CA GLU A 56 -21.84 -9.41 1.19
C GLU A 56 -20.89 -10.48 1.77
N VAL A 57 -19.94 -10.97 0.98
CA VAL A 57 -18.97 -11.97 1.46
C VAL A 57 -18.00 -11.36 2.48
N ILE A 58 -17.54 -10.12 2.27
CA ILE A 58 -16.72 -9.38 3.26
C ILE A 58 -17.47 -9.25 4.59
N LYS A 59 -18.76 -8.88 4.53
CA LYS A 59 -19.62 -8.73 5.69
C LYS A 59 -19.74 -10.06 6.47
N GLN A 60 -20.01 -11.18 5.78
CA GLN A 60 -20.09 -12.50 6.40
C GLN A 60 -18.79 -12.88 7.12
N VAL A 61 -17.63 -12.70 6.48
CA VAL A 61 -16.31 -12.96 7.07
C VAL A 61 -16.08 -12.08 8.31
N THR A 62 -16.43 -10.79 8.22
CA THR A 62 -16.22 -9.82 9.31
C THR A 62 -17.11 -10.11 10.50
N GLU A 63 -18.42 -10.38 10.28
CA GLU A 63 -19.39 -10.71 11.31
C GLU A 63 -19.03 -12.02 12.03
N GLU A 64 -18.57 -13.04 11.31
CA GLU A 64 -18.18 -14.31 11.90
C GLU A 64 -16.95 -14.17 12.82
N ILE A 65 -15.93 -13.40 12.38
CA ILE A 65 -14.76 -13.11 13.24
C ILE A 65 -15.17 -12.25 14.45
N ALA A 66 -16.02 -11.23 14.24
CA ALA A 66 -16.50 -10.37 15.33
C ALA A 66 -17.28 -11.18 16.38
N ALA A 67 -18.17 -12.08 15.94
CA ALA A 67 -18.94 -12.95 16.82
C ALA A 67 -18.05 -13.93 17.61
N ALA A 68 -17.08 -14.53 16.94
CA ALA A 68 -16.15 -15.49 17.57
C ALA A 68 -15.19 -14.84 18.57
N THR A 69 -14.82 -13.58 18.36
CA THR A 69 -13.79 -12.90 19.14
C THR A 69 -14.33 -11.84 20.10
N GLY A 70 -15.59 -11.45 19.97
CA GLY A 70 -16.22 -10.35 20.71
C GLY A 70 -15.63 -8.98 20.40
N GLN A 71 -14.91 -8.82 19.28
CA GLN A 71 -14.24 -7.57 18.90
C GLN A 71 -15.03 -6.82 17.84
N GLN A 72 -15.05 -5.49 17.95
CA GLN A 72 -15.53 -4.61 16.89
C GLN A 72 -14.39 -4.38 15.88
N LEU A 73 -14.61 -4.80 14.63
CA LEU A 73 -13.64 -4.68 13.54
C LEU A 73 -13.96 -3.42 12.72
N THR A 74 -13.33 -2.31 13.06
CA THR A 74 -13.56 -0.99 12.42
C THR A 74 -12.52 -0.61 11.40
N GLN A 75 -11.42 -1.35 11.33
CA GLN A 75 -10.31 -1.15 10.40
C GLN A 75 -9.78 -2.49 9.92
N ALA A 76 -9.45 -2.58 8.64
CA ALA A 76 -8.83 -3.75 8.05
C ALA A 76 -7.58 -3.37 7.25
N ALA A 77 -6.54 -4.20 7.35
CA ALA A 77 -5.48 -4.21 6.36
C ALA A 77 -5.93 -5.11 5.20
N VAL A 78 -5.96 -4.59 3.99
CA VAL A 78 -6.49 -5.30 2.83
C VAL A 78 -5.35 -5.76 1.93
N ALA A 79 -5.31 -7.06 1.64
CA ALA A 79 -4.53 -7.64 0.57
C ALA A 79 -5.43 -7.81 -0.66
N ALA A 80 -5.03 -7.22 -1.77
CA ALA A 80 -5.76 -7.31 -3.04
C ALA A 80 -4.94 -8.02 -4.09
N ALA A 81 -5.62 -8.71 -5.02
CA ALA A 81 -4.97 -9.43 -6.09
C ALA A 81 -4.15 -8.51 -7.01
N GLY A 82 -2.89 -8.92 -7.29
CA GLY A 82 -1.84 -8.06 -7.82
C GLY A 82 -1.74 -7.94 -9.34
N ARG A 83 -2.68 -8.47 -10.16
CA ARG A 83 -2.54 -8.42 -11.63
C ARG A 83 -2.53 -7.01 -12.22
N SER A 84 -3.20 -6.07 -11.56
CA SER A 84 -3.25 -4.67 -11.96
C SER A 84 -2.12 -3.81 -11.38
N LEU A 85 -1.24 -4.39 -10.55
CA LEU A 85 -0.11 -3.67 -9.97
C LEU A 85 0.87 -3.23 -11.07
N ARG A 86 1.34 -2.00 -10.94
CA ARG A 86 2.43 -1.44 -11.73
C ARG A 86 3.52 -1.00 -10.77
N THR A 87 4.75 -1.28 -11.13
CA THR A 87 5.92 -0.88 -10.34
C THR A 87 6.82 -0.04 -11.20
N GLU A 88 7.26 1.11 -10.68
CA GLU A 88 8.14 2.04 -11.39
C GLU A 88 9.21 2.58 -10.45
N ILE A 89 10.38 2.88 -11.01
CA ILE A 89 11.49 3.51 -10.31
C ILE A 89 11.40 5.02 -10.45
N GLY A 90 11.36 5.71 -9.31
CA GLY A 90 11.39 7.15 -9.26
C GLY A 90 12.66 7.67 -8.62
N GLN A 91 13.09 8.85 -9.04
CA GLN A 91 14.26 9.54 -8.53
C GLN A 91 13.93 11.00 -8.26
N ALA A 92 14.50 11.54 -7.20
CA ALA A 92 14.42 12.97 -6.91
C ALA A 92 15.76 13.48 -6.38
N THR A 93 16.05 14.74 -6.70
CA THR A 93 17.23 15.43 -6.20
C THR A 93 16.81 16.82 -5.69
N THR A 94 17.32 17.24 -4.55
CA THR A 94 17.12 18.58 -4.01
C THR A 94 18.44 19.22 -3.63
N LYS A 95 18.51 20.56 -3.74
CA LYS A 95 19.61 21.34 -3.20
C LYS A 95 19.36 21.56 -1.71
N LEU A 96 20.41 21.44 -0.92
CA LEU A 96 20.36 21.64 0.53
C LEU A 96 20.84 23.06 0.91
N THR A 97 20.33 23.55 2.01
CA THR A 97 20.87 24.76 2.63
C THR A 97 22.21 24.44 3.29
N PRO A 98 23.32 25.10 2.91
CA PRO A 98 24.61 24.81 3.51
C PRO A 98 24.59 24.96 5.05
N HIS A 99 25.27 24.04 5.74
CA HIS A 99 25.39 24.00 7.20
C HIS A 99 24.07 23.71 7.96
N GLN A 100 23.01 23.30 7.26
CA GLN A 100 21.77 22.86 7.88
C GLN A 100 21.71 21.32 7.84
N GLU A 101 21.35 20.71 8.96
CA GLU A 101 21.10 19.29 9.04
C GLU A 101 19.77 18.92 8.37
N ILE A 102 19.78 17.81 7.64
CA ILE A 102 18.58 17.27 7.00
C ILE A 102 17.65 16.68 8.07
N SER A 103 16.42 17.16 8.12
CA SER A 103 15.38 16.65 9.01
C SER A 103 14.67 15.43 8.42
N GLU A 104 13.95 14.68 9.27
CA GLU A 104 13.06 13.58 8.83
C GLU A 104 11.99 14.07 7.85
N ILE A 105 11.49 15.29 8.02
CA ILE A 105 10.48 15.88 7.14
C ILE A 105 11.07 16.12 5.75
N GLU A 106 12.28 16.67 5.66
CA GLU A 106 12.96 16.92 4.38
C GLU A 106 13.27 15.61 3.66
N GLN A 107 13.77 14.60 4.38
CA GLN A 107 13.99 13.27 3.82
C GLN A 107 12.68 12.66 3.28
N ARG A 108 11.57 12.74 4.04
CA ARG A 108 10.27 12.26 3.61
C ARG A 108 9.74 13.02 2.40
N ASN A 109 9.90 14.33 2.36
CA ASN A 109 9.51 15.14 1.21
C ASN A 109 10.29 14.73 -0.06
N LEU A 110 11.58 14.48 0.07
CA LEU A 110 12.40 14.01 -1.03
C LEU A 110 11.94 12.63 -1.55
N GLN A 111 11.57 11.71 -0.66
CA GLN A 111 10.98 10.43 -1.04
C GLN A 111 9.66 10.62 -1.81
N LEU A 112 8.78 11.52 -1.36
CA LEU A 112 7.51 11.78 -2.02
C LEU A 112 7.70 12.40 -3.42
N LEU A 113 8.70 13.26 -3.59
CA LEU A 113 9.07 13.77 -4.92
C LEU A 113 9.53 12.65 -5.86
N ALA A 114 10.29 11.68 -5.36
CA ALA A 114 10.69 10.51 -6.15
C ALA A 114 9.49 9.62 -6.51
N VAL A 115 8.50 9.46 -5.60
CA VAL A 115 7.25 8.76 -5.90
C VAL A 115 6.45 9.50 -7.00
N GLN A 116 6.43 10.83 -6.97
CA GLN A 116 5.79 11.64 -8.03
C GLN A 116 6.50 11.49 -9.39
N ASP A 117 7.83 11.39 -9.40
CA ASP A 117 8.59 11.09 -10.63
C ASP A 117 8.24 9.71 -11.18
N ALA A 118 8.16 8.69 -10.32
CA ALA A 118 7.72 7.35 -10.73
C ALA A 118 6.31 7.36 -11.34
N LEU A 119 5.37 8.08 -10.71
CA LEU A 119 4.01 8.23 -11.24
C LEU A 119 4.00 8.96 -12.61
N SER A 120 4.82 9.99 -12.75
CA SER A 120 4.94 10.72 -14.01
C SER A 120 5.48 9.86 -15.14
N LYS A 121 6.47 9.01 -14.87
CA LYS A 121 6.99 8.02 -15.82
C LYS A 121 5.92 7.01 -16.22
N LEU A 122 5.19 6.47 -15.25
CA LEU A 122 4.11 5.54 -15.51
C LEU A 122 3.05 6.14 -16.47
N ASN A 123 2.69 7.41 -16.27
CA ASN A 123 1.72 8.10 -17.10
C ASN A 123 2.24 8.41 -18.52
N GLN A 124 3.55 8.51 -18.74
CA GLN A 124 4.13 8.74 -20.06
C GLN A 124 4.05 7.52 -20.98
N TYR A 125 4.03 6.31 -20.42
CA TYR A 125 3.96 5.07 -21.20
C TYR A 125 2.55 4.69 -21.64
N GLN A 126 1.52 5.40 -21.17
CA GLN A 126 0.13 5.09 -21.51
C GLN A 126 -0.45 6.13 -22.46
N VAL A 127 -1.08 5.65 -23.55
CA VAL A 127 -1.89 6.48 -24.43
C VAL A 127 -2.99 7.09 -23.57
N GLN A 128 -3.01 8.42 -23.47
CA GLN A 128 -3.90 9.22 -22.63
C GLN A 128 -5.38 8.89 -22.90
N THR A 129 -5.91 7.94 -22.20
CA THR A 129 -7.33 7.92 -21.89
C THR A 129 -7.47 8.52 -20.49
N ALA A 130 -8.29 9.55 -20.33
CA ALA A 130 -8.48 10.34 -19.09
C ALA A 130 -8.99 9.52 -17.88
N ILE A 131 -8.97 8.21 -17.95
CA ILE A 131 -9.55 7.25 -17.00
C ILE A 131 -8.49 6.57 -16.13
N ASP A 132 -7.23 6.55 -16.55
CA ASP A 132 -6.18 5.82 -15.83
C ASP A 132 -5.39 6.70 -14.88
N THR A 133 -6.04 7.14 -13.81
CA THR A 133 -5.32 7.66 -12.64
C THR A 133 -4.87 6.49 -11.78
N TYR A 134 -3.60 6.53 -11.36
CA TYR A 134 -3.01 5.53 -10.48
C TYR A 134 -2.90 6.04 -9.06
N PHE A 135 -3.09 5.15 -8.11
CA PHE A 135 -2.85 5.37 -6.69
C PHE A 135 -1.54 4.68 -6.30
N CYS A 136 -0.63 5.42 -5.65
CA CYS A 136 0.53 4.80 -5.01
C CYS A 136 0.06 4.04 -3.76
N VAL A 137 0.19 2.73 -3.78
CA VAL A 137 -0.21 1.85 -2.67
C VAL A 137 0.97 1.47 -1.77
N GLY A 138 2.19 1.76 -2.19
CA GLY A 138 3.38 1.58 -1.41
C GLY A 138 4.64 1.98 -2.15
N TYR A 139 5.68 2.30 -1.40
CA TYR A 139 7.01 2.52 -1.95
C TYR A 139 8.09 2.09 -0.95
N THR A 140 9.26 1.83 -1.48
CA THR A 140 10.45 1.58 -0.67
C THR A 140 11.63 2.37 -1.24
N THR A 141 12.48 2.88 -0.34
CA THR A 141 13.73 3.51 -0.76
C THR A 141 14.74 2.45 -1.14
N VAL A 142 15.33 2.62 -2.31
CA VAL A 142 16.44 1.78 -2.81
C VAL A 142 17.75 2.33 -2.28
N GLN A 143 17.99 3.63 -2.49
CA GLN A 143 19.24 4.27 -2.14
C GLN A 143 19.07 5.77 -1.92
N TYR A 144 19.78 6.30 -0.93
CA TYR A 144 20.02 7.74 -0.77
C TYR A 144 21.42 8.10 -1.25
N TYR A 145 21.56 9.35 -1.67
CA TYR A 145 22.85 9.94 -2.03
C TYR A 145 22.98 11.32 -1.40
N LEU A 146 24.15 11.61 -0.85
CA LEU A 146 24.55 12.92 -0.36
C LEU A 146 25.76 13.38 -1.17
N ASP A 147 25.66 14.53 -1.82
CA ASP A 147 26.69 15.06 -2.72
C ASP A 147 27.21 14.03 -3.73
N GLY A 148 26.30 13.19 -4.23
CA GLY A 148 26.59 12.12 -5.18
C GLY A 148 27.16 10.83 -4.58
N GLN A 149 27.39 10.78 -3.27
CA GLN A 149 27.90 9.57 -2.59
C GLN A 149 26.73 8.77 -1.96
N PRO A 150 26.69 7.45 -2.11
CA PRO A 150 25.64 6.62 -1.52
C PRO A 150 25.72 6.65 0.02
N ILE A 151 24.57 6.78 0.67
CA ILE A 151 24.44 6.80 2.12
C ILE A 151 23.18 6.04 2.55
N GLN A 152 23.16 5.51 3.76
CA GLN A 152 22.01 4.73 4.25
C GLN A 152 20.86 5.60 4.74
N ASN A 153 21.16 6.77 5.29
CA ASN A 153 20.19 7.69 5.85
C ASN A 153 20.69 9.14 5.66
N LEU A 154 19.79 10.07 5.37
CA LEU A 154 20.12 11.49 5.19
C LEU A 154 19.97 12.28 6.47
N VAL A 155 19.11 11.85 7.39
CA VAL A 155 18.77 12.63 8.62
C VAL A 155 20.00 12.88 9.48
N GLY A 156 20.17 14.15 9.91
CA GLY A 156 21.31 14.61 10.71
C GLY A 156 22.57 14.90 9.90
N HIS A 157 22.61 14.62 8.61
CA HIS A 157 23.73 14.96 7.74
C HIS A 157 23.59 16.37 7.15
N GLN A 158 24.73 16.96 6.77
CA GLN A 158 24.84 18.23 6.06
C GLN A 158 25.52 18.00 4.72
N GLY A 159 25.13 18.75 3.70
CA GLY A 159 25.69 18.67 2.35
C GLY A 159 25.17 19.77 1.45
N TYR A 160 25.43 19.69 0.16
CA TYR A 160 24.97 20.64 -0.85
C TYR A 160 23.80 20.10 -1.67
N SER A 161 23.70 18.76 -1.81
CA SER A 161 22.63 18.11 -2.54
C SER A 161 22.28 16.75 -1.94
N ALA A 162 21.01 16.44 -1.92
CA ALA A 162 20.51 15.10 -1.55
C ALA A 162 19.68 14.52 -2.68
N SER A 163 19.84 13.22 -2.92
CA SER A 163 19.06 12.48 -3.89
C SER A 163 18.53 11.19 -3.28
N VAL A 164 17.41 10.70 -3.82
CA VAL A 164 16.84 9.41 -3.46
C VAL A 164 16.36 8.66 -4.69
N GLU A 165 16.51 7.37 -4.67
CA GLU A 165 15.87 6.44 -5.58
C GLU A 165 14.86 5.59 -4.80
N VAL A 166 13.63 5.47 -5.34
CA VAL A 166 12.56 4.66 -4.76
C VAL A 166 12.00 3.69 -5.80
N ILE A 167 11.51 2.54 -5.34
CA ILE A 167 10.58 1.70 -6.09
C ILE A 167 9.19 1.98 -5.55
N ALA A 168 8.29 2.45 -6.41
CA ALA A 168 6.92 2.74 -6.06
C ALA A 168 5.97 1.79 -6.79
N THR A 169 4.94 1.34 -6.08
CA THR A 169 3.92 0.42 -6.59
C THR A 169 2.58 1.13 -6.64
N PHE A 170 1.89 0.95 -7.75
CA PHE A 170 0.67 1.66 -8.07
C PHE A 170 -0.45 0.68 -8.43
N LEU A 171 -1.69 1.06 -8.09
CA LEU A 171 -2.93 0.44 -8.57
C LEU A 171 -3.75 1.45 -9.35
N PRO A 172 -4.48 1.02 -10.39
CA PRO A 172 -5.49 1.86 -11.02
C PRO A 172 -6.51 2.35 -10.00
N ARG A 173 -6.89 3.61 -10.07
CA ARG A 173 -7.85 4.23 -9.14
C ARG A 173 -9.16 3.45 -9.04
N ILE A 174 -9.67 2.98 -10.18
CA ILE A 174 -10.90 2.19 -10.21
C ILE A 174 -10.82 0.94 -9.34
N VAL A 175 -9.65 0.28 -9.25
CA VAL A 175 -9.45 -0.89 -8.39
C VAL A 175 -9.51 -0.48 -6.92
N VAL A 176 -8.84 0.60 -6.56
CA VAL A 176 -8.84 1.12 -5.18
C VAL A 176 -10.23 1.57 -4.76
N ASP A 177 -10.94 2.34 -5.62
CA ASP A 177 -12.28 2.83 -5.35
C ASP A 177 -13.29 1.67 -5.21
N SER A 178 -13.18 0.64 -6.06
CA SER A 178 -14.04 -0.56 -5.97
C SER A 178 -13.80 -1.34 -4.67
N LEU A 179 -12.53 -1.49 -4.25
CA LEU A 179 -12.19 -2.13 -2.98
C LEU A 179 -12.72 -1.32 -1.79
N ALA A 180 -12.51 0.00 -1.80
CA ALA A 180 -13.00 0.89 -0.73
C ALA A 180 -14.53 0.90 -0.64
N THR A 181 -15.23 0.73 -1.77
CA THR A 181 -16.70 0.68 -1.78
C THR A 181 -17.25 -0.66 -1.29
N ALA A 182 -16.48 -1.76 -1.50
CA ALA A 182 -16.88 -3.10 -1.07
C ALA A 182 -16.66 -3.35 0.43
N LEU A 183 -15.81 -2.55 1.09
CA LEU A 183 -15.50 -2.63 2.53
C LEU A 183 -16.57 -1.95 3.38
#